data_65740c3cdc70427147e9c3a737847a57
#
_entry.id   65740c3cdc70427147e9c3a737847a57
#
_cell.length_a   1.000
_cell.length_b   1.000
_cell.length_c   1.000
_cell.angle_alpha   90.00
_cell.angle_beta   90.00
_cell.angle_gamma   90.00
#
_symmetry.space_group_name_H-M   'P 1'
#
loop_
_entity.id
_entity.type
_entity.pdbx_description
1 polymer ?
#
loop_
_entity_poly.entity_id
_entity_poly.type
_entity_poly.pdbx_seq_one_letter_code
_entity_poly.pdbx_strand_id
1 'polypeptide(L)'
;MDKRVGALLLSGLIASSLYGAEITESQRFLGVDISVTEVQGDGPSEFSKNVSNGTSFGFHIGAENEKWRTTVGLQYFDAEGRNVEKLYGLIDYFFLSNQVTDSLIIKPYMGINVGYANYESAEFDENGFLYGGQGGVVLDLTEEFSLDASYRYSLSSALVFDHSQDIVFGFNYKY
;
A
#
# COMPACT_ATOMS: atom_id res chain seq x y z
N MET A 1 -6.61 22.78 2.90
CA MET A 1 -6.37 22.10 4.21
C MET A 1 -4.94 22.37 4.62
N ASP A 2 -4.70 22.70 5.88
CA ASP A 2 -3.40 23.22 6.33
C ASP A 2 -2.33 22.11 6.26
N LYS A 3 -1.18 22.36 5.57
CA LYS A 3 -0.04 21.42 5.42
C LYS A 3 0.45 20.87 6.77
N ARG A 4 0.14 21.56 7.87
CA ARG A 4 0.50 21.15 9.24
C ARG A 4 -0.36 20.01 9.78
N VAL A 5 -1.59 19.83 9.30
CA VAL A 5 -2.50 18.75 9.73
C VAL A 5 -2.06 17.42 9.10
N GLY A 6 -1.62 17.43 7.83
CA GLY A 6 -1.09 16.24 7.16
C GLY A 6 0.19 15.70 7.82
N ALA A 7 1.10 16.61 8.21
CA ALA A 7 2.34 16.23 8.90
C ALA A 7 2.08 15.66 10.32
N LEU A 8 1.06 16.14 11.02
CA LEU A 8 0.67 15.65 12.35
C LEU A 8 0.01 14.26 12.28
N LEU A 9 -0.80 14.00 11.25
CA LEU A 9 -1.40 12.68 11.03
C LEU A 9 -0.34 11.65 10.63
N LEU A 10 0.63 12.05 9.81
CA LEU A 10 1.73 11.19 9.39
C LEU A 10 2.65 10.83 10.56
N SER A 11 2.98 11.81 11.42
CA SER A 11 3.78 11.58 12.63
C SER A 11 3.04 10.70 13.65
N GLY A 12 1.70 10.80 13.72
CA GLY A 12 0.87 9.95 14.56
C GLY A 12 0.84 8.49 14.09
N LEU A 13 0.75 8.25 12.79
CA LEU A 13 0.79 6.89 12.19
C LEU A 13 2.17 6.23 12.35
N ILE A 14 3.25 6.97 12.15
CA ILE A 14 4.61 6.46 12.36
C ILE A 14 4.86 6.18 13.84
N ALA A 15 4.38 7.03 14.74
CA ALA A 15 4.51 6.82 16.18
C ALA A 15 3.65 5.65 16.67
N SER A 16 2.44 5.43 16.14
CA SER A 16 1.58 4.31 16.53
C SER A 16 2.13 2.96 16.06
N SER A 17 2.79 2.89 14.91
CA SER A 17 3.49 1.69 14.47
C SER A 17 4.71 1.34 15.33
N LEU A 18 5.23 2.32 16.07
CA LEU A 18 6.34 2.13 17.03
C LEU A 18 5.85 1.76 18.45
N TYR A 19 4.57 2.02 18.77
CA TYR A 19 4.01 1.84 20.13
C TYR A 19 2.87 0.81 20.23
N GLY A 20 2.39 0.27 19.11
CA GLY A 20 1.22 -0.61 19.10
C GLY A 20 1.58 -2.07 18.93
N ALA A 21 1.92 -2.73 19.96
CA ALA A 21 2.05 -4.14 20.35
C ALA A 21 3.29 -4.26 21.21
N GLU A 22 3.35 -5.22 22.07
CA GLU A 22 4.56 -5.50 22.83
C GLU A 22 5.75 -5.60 21.87
N ILE A 23 6.58 -4.56 21.89
CA ILE A 23 7.69 -4.30 20.93
C ILE A 23 8.72 -5.45 20.91
N THR A 24 8.66 -6.33 21.87
CA THR A 24 9.57 -7.47 22.06
C THR A 24 9.32 -8.65 21.12
N GLU A 25 8.16 -8.74 20.46
CA GLU A 25 7.80 -9.88 19.60
C GLU A 25 7.53 -9.51 18.13
N SER A 26 7.71 -8.25 17.73
CA SER A 26 7.50 -7.84 16.35
C SER A 26 8.78 -7.90 15.54
N GLN A 27 8.73 -8.61 14.43
CA GLN A 27 9.78 -8.65 13.43
C GLN A 27 9.63 -7.47 12.48
N ARG A 28 10.70 -6.72 12.27
CA ARG A 28 10.72 -5.60 11.33
C ARG A 28 11.07 -6.10 9.95
N PHE A 29 10.59 -5.39 8.94
CA PHE A 29 10.93 -5.69 7.55
C PHE A 29 11.06 -4.42 6.72
N LEU A 30 11.81 -4.54 5.65
CA LEU A 30 11.85 -3.58 4.55
C LEU A 30 11.62 -4.35 3.25
N GLY A 31 11.02 -3.71 2.27
CA GLY A 31 10.70 -4.39 1.03
C GLY A 31 10.53 -3.46 -0.15
N VAL A 32 10.47 -4.11 -1.31
CA VAL A 32 10.15 -3.50 -2.59
C VAL A 32 8.94 -4.20 -3.18
N ASP A 33 8.15 -3.48 -3.94
CA ASP A 33 7.02 -4.04 -4.67
C ASP A 33 6.98 -3.56 -6.11
N ILE A 34 6.41 -4.41 -6.96
CA ILE A 34 5.97 -4.09 -8.31
C ILE A 34 4.49 -4.38 -8.38
N SER A 35 3.73 -3.50 -9.02
CA SER A 35 2.30 -3.72 -9.19
C SER A 35 1.82 -3.39 -10.58
N VAL A 36 0.78 -4.10 -11.00
CA VAL A 36 -0.05 -3.71 -12.12
C VAL A 36 -1.15 -2.83 -11.54
N THR A 37 -1.14 -1.56 -11.94
CA THR A 37 -2.00 -0.52 -11.39
C THR A 37 -2.97 -0.05 -12.46
N GLU A 38 -4.25 -0.03 -12.11
CA GLU A 38 -5.29 0.66 -12.85
C GLU A 38 -5.69 1.91 -12.06
N VAL A 39 -5.66 3.04 -12.74
CA VAL A 39 -6.09 4.34 -12.19
C VAL A 39 -7.31 4.79 -12.99
N GLN A 40 -8.41 5.01 -12.28
CA GLN A 40 -9.62 5.58 -12.85
C GLN A 40 -9.79 7.02 -12.37
N GLY A 41 -9.97 7.92 -13.32
CA GLY A 41 -10.26 9.32 -13.05
C GLY A 41 -11.44 9.83 -13.89
N ASP A 42 -12.10 10.87 -13.42
CA ASP A 42 -13.10 11.60 -14.21
C ASP A 42 -12.38 12.51 -15.22
N GLY A 43 -12.72 12.34 -16.49
CA GLY A 43 -12.25 13.24 -17.53
C GLY A 43 -13.06 14.55 -17.56
N PRO A 44 -12.62 15.56 -18.33
CA PRO A 44 -13.26 16.87 -18.42
C PRO A 44 -14.69 16.88 -19.01
N SER A 45 -15.22 15.73 -19.39
CA SER A 45 -16.62 15.55 -19.79
C SER A 45 -17.25 14.43 -18.99
N GLU A 46 -18.49 14.61 -18.52
CA GLU A 46 -19.30 13.64 -17.77
C GLU A 46 -19.43 12.25 -18.46
N PHE A 47 -18.93 12.08 -19.66
CA PHE A 47 -18.98 10.86 -20.45
C PHE A 47 -17.63 10.18 -20.69
N SER A 48 -16.53 10.73 -20.17
CA SER A 48 -15.18 10.19 -20.40
C SER A 48 -14.56 9.71 -19.11
N LYS A 49 -14.80 8.44 -18.76
CA LYS A 49 -13.98 7.74 -17.76
C LYS A 49 -12.62 7.45 -18.39
N ASN A 50 -11.61 8.12 -17.91
CA ASN A 50 -10.23 7.84 -18.33
C ASN A 50 -9.62 6.78 -17.41
N VAL A 51 -9.45 5.57 -17.96
CA VAL A 51 -8.76 4.47 -17.30
C VAL A 51 -7.32 4.42 -17.80
N SER A 52 -6.36 4.48 -16.93
CA SER A 52 -4.94 4.26 -17.25
C SER A 52 -4.44 3.02 -16.56
N ASN A 53 -3.83 2.14 -17.34
CA ASN A 53 -3.20 0.92 -16.85
C ASN A 53 -1.69 1.04 -17.00
N GLY A 54 -0.95 0.61 -16.01
CA GLY A 54 0.51 0.63 -16.05
C GLY A 54 1.15 -0.16 -14.93
N THR A 55 2.47 -0.04 -14.88
CA THR A 55 3.26 -0.68 -13.83
C THR A 55 3.67 0.36 -12.80
N SER A 56 3.55 0.01 -11.52
CA SER A 56 4.05 0.82 -10.41
C SER A 56 5.20 0.12 -9.72
N PHE A 57 6.07 0.92 -9.12
CA PHE A 57 7.16 0.45 -8.26
C PHE A 57 7.01 1.07 -6.88
N GLY A 58 7.25 0.28 -5.84
CA GLY A 58 7.15 0.73 -4.47
C GLY A 58 8.32 0.32 -3.62
N PHE A 59 8.49 1.08 -2.54
CA PHE A 59 9.37 0.77 -1.42
C PHE A 59 8.58 0.91 -0.13
N HIS A 60 8.76 -0.03 0.79
CA HIS A 60 8.03 -0.01 2.04
C HIS A 60 8.85 -0.57 3.22
N ILE A 61 8.45 -0.14 4.40
CA ILE A 61 8.97 -0.63 5.68
C ILE A 61 7.81 -0.97 6.60
N GLY A 62 8.02 -1.88 7.51
CA GLY A 62 6.97 -2.24 8.44
C GLY A 62 7.44 -3.12 9.60
N ALA A 63 6.44 -3.56 10.34
CA ALA A 63 6.61 -4.53 11.41
C ALA A 63 5.44 -5.51 11.40
N GLU A 64 5.72 -6.77 11.68
CA GLU A 64 4.71 -7.81 11.78
C GLU A 64 4.90 -8.66 13.02
N ASN A 65 3.82 -9.23 13.50
CA ASN A 65 3.79 -10.31 14.48
C ASN A 65 2.92 -11.46 13.92
N GLU A 66 2.59 -12.44 14.74
CA GLU A 66 1.79 -13.59 14.31
C GLU A 66 0.41 -13.21 13.73
N LYS A 67 -0.19 -12.08 14.16
CA LYS A 67 -1.57 -11.70 13.81
C LYS A 67 -1.68 -10.41 13.02
N TRP A 68 -0.75 -9.48 13.20
CA TRP A 68 -0.86 -8.14 12.64
C TRP A 68 0.39 -7.74 11.90
N ARG A 69 0.19 -7.00 10.81
CA ARG A 69 1.26 -6.33 10.09
C ARG A 69 0.89 -4.87 9.89
N THR A 70 1.83 -3.98 10.15
CA THR A 70 1.74 -2.56 9.80
C THR A 70 2.82 -2.22 8.80
N THR A 71 2.45 -1.48 7.75
CA THR A 71 3.36 -1.10 6.66
C THR A 71 3.19 0.36 6.34
N VAL A 72 4.29 1.05 6.07
CA VAL A 72 4.31 2.39 5.48
C VAL A 72 5.14 2.30 4.21
N GLY A 73 4.65 2.85 3.11
CA GLY A 73 5.33 2.76 1.84
C GLY A 73 5.06 3.93 0.91
N LEU A 74 5.92 4.00 -0.09
CA LEU A 74 5.84 4.91 -1.21
C LEU A 74 5.66 4.08 -2.48
N GLN A 75 4.80 4.53 -3.37
CA GLN A 75 4.58 3.90 -4.67
C GLN A 75 4.58 4.97 -5.75
N TYR A 76 5.23 4.68 -6.85
CA TYR A 76 5.30 5.52 -8.03
C TYR A 76 4.70 4.80 -9.23
N PHE A 77 3.78 5.46 -9.89
CA PHE A 77 3.12 5.02 -11.12
C PHE A 77 3.40 6.03 -12.21
N ASP A 78 3.79 5.57 -13.40
CA ASP A 78 3.98 6.38 -14.59
C ASP A 78 3.41 5.64 -15.80
N ALA A 79 2.37 6.18 -16.40
CA ALA A 79 1.81 5.64 -17.65
C ALA A 79 1.07 6.72 -18.44
N GLU A 80 1.31 6.75 -19.75
CA GLU A 80 0.57 7.55 -20.73
C GLU A 80 0.49 9.07 -20.43
N GLY A 81 1.58 9.64 -19.89
CA GLY A 81 1.66 11.05 -19.54
C GLY A 81 0.92 11.42 -18.26
N ARG A 82 0.75 10.46 -17.37
CA ARG A 82 0.20 10.60 -16.03
C ARG A 82 1.13 9.99 -15.02
N ASN A 83 1.39 10.74 -13.96
CA ASN A 83 2.17 10.31 -12.82
C ASN A 83 1.30 10.26 -11.59
N VAL A 84 1.44 9.21 -10.80
CA VAL A 84 0.80 9.11 -9.48
C VAL A 84 1.83 8.69 -8.45
N GLU A 85 2.06 9.57 -7.51
CA GLU A 85 2.88 9.30 -6.34
C GLU A 85 1.96 9.00 -5.16
N LYS A 86 2.14 7.86 -4.52
CA LYS A 86 1.33 7.46 -3.36
C LYS A 86 2.24 7.28 -2.15
N LEU A 87 1.87 7.93 -1.04
CA LEU A 87 2.34 7.58 0.29
C LEU A 87 1.20 6.85 0.98
N TYR A 88 1.43 5.64 1.47
CA TYR A 88 0.39 4.82 2.08
C TYR A 88 0.80 4.19 3.40
N GLY A 89 -0.20 3.95 4.25
CA GLY A 89 -0.11 3.14 5.44
C GLY A 89 -1.11 1.99 5.38
N LEU A 90 -0.70 0.80 5.79
CA LEU A 90 -1.49 -0.42 5.77
C LEU A 90 -1.54 -1.03 7.16
N ILE A 91 -2.68 -1.60 7.50
CA ILE A 91 -2.85 -2.44 8.68
C ILE A 91 -3.54 -3.72 8.23
N ASP A 92 -2.83 -4.83 8.35
CA ASP A 92 -3.27 -6.15 7.91
C ASP A 92 -3.46 -7.08 9.10
N TYR A 93 -4.44 -7.97 8.97
CA TYR A 93 -4.69 -9.05 9.92
C TYR A 93 -4.50 -10.39 9.25
N PHE A 94 -3.62 -11.24 9.80
CA PHE A 94 -3.39 -12.60 9.34
C PHE A 94 -4.45 -13.53 9.95
N PHE A 95 -5.23 -14.20 9.10
CA PHE A 95 -6.29 -15.12 9.55
C PHE A 95 -5.74 -16.45 10.03
N LEU A 96 -4.73 -16.93 9.33
CA LEU A 96 -4.11 -18.25 9.52
C LEU A 96 -2.61 -18.12 9.26
N SER A 97 -1.86 -18.98 9.92
CA SER A 97 -0.45 -19.22 9.64
C SER A 97 -0.31 -20.73 9.43
N ASN A 98 -0.23 -21.15 8.17
CA ASN A 98 -0.13 -22.55 7.81
C ASN A 98 1.31 -22.87 7.40
N GLN A 99 1.97 -23.68 8.19
CA GLN A 99 3.26 -24.26 7.84
C GLN A 99 3.05 -25.40 6.83
N VAL A 100 3.56 -25.21 5.61
CA VAL A 100 3.43 -26.21 4.54
C VAL A 100 4.63 -27.16 4.51
N THR A 101 5.81 -26.59 4.78
CA THR A 101 7.06 -27.34 4.97
C THR A 101 7.84 -26.70 6.11
N ASP A 102 8.98 -27.30 6.49
CA ASP A 102 9.82 -26.77 7.58
C ASP A 102 10.28 -25.33 7.35
N SER A 103 10.28 -24.86 6.08
CA SER A 103 10.73 -23.51 5.72
C SER A 103 9.67 -22.62 5.06
N LEU A 104 8.52 -23.17 4.66
CA LEU A 104 7.48 -22.41 3.95
C LEU A 104 6.25 -22.23 4.82
N ILE A 105 5.95 -20.98 5.14
CA ILE A 105 4.74 -20.58 5.86
C ILE A 105 3.88 -19.71 4.95
N ILE A 106 2.59 -20.04 4.84
CA ILE A 106 1.60 -19.29 4.09
C ILE A 106 0.69 -18.54 5.05
N LYS A 107 0.63 -17.22 4.93
CA LYS A 107 -0.15 -16.33 5.79
C LYS A 107 -1.14 -15.49 4.96
N PRO A 108 -2.37 -15.95 4.76
CA PRO A 108 -3.42 -15.12 4.14
C PRO A 108 -3.84 -14.00 5.08
N TYR A 109 -4.13 -12.83 4.50
CA TYR A 109 -4.49 -11.64 5.25
C TYR A 109 -5.55 -10.81 4.56
N MET A 110 -6.21 -9.96 5.35
CA MET A 110 -6.99 -8.81 4.89
C MET A 110 -6.59 -7.58 5.70
N GLY A 111 -6.72 -6.42 5.09
CA GLY A 111 -6.34 -5.19 5.73
C GLY A 111 -7.04 -3.97 5.17
N ILE A 112 -6.77 -2.86 5.81
CA ILE A 112 -7.19 -1.53 5.38
C ILE A 112 -5.97 -0.73 4.92
N ASN A 113 -6.20 0.18 3.99
CA ASN A 113 -5.21 1.13 3.55
C ASN A 113 -5.71 2.56 3.73
N VAL A 114 -4.78 3.44 4.07
CA VAL A 114 -4.96 4.88 4.07
C VAL A 114 -3.72 5.52 3.46
N GLY A 115 -3.90 6.63 2.77
CA GLY A 115 -2.75 7.24 2.12
C GLY A 115 -3.02 8.65 1.61
N TYR A 116 -2.05 9.13 0.88
CA TYR A 116 -2.11 10.40 0.18
C TYR A 116 -1.50 10.19 -1.21
N ALA A 117 -2.21 10.64 -2.24
CA ALA A 117 -1.74 10.59 -3.61
C ALA A 117 -1.56 11.99 -4.16
N ASN A 118 -0.50 12.16 -4.91
CA ASN A 118 -0.29 13.28 -5.83
C ASN A 118 -0.48 12.75 -7.23
N TYR A 119 -1.42 13.33 -7.96
CA TYR A 119 -1.76 12.98 -9.33
C TYR A 119 -1.39 14.13 -10.26
N GLU A 120 -0.50 13.87 -11.19
CA GLU A 120 -0.08 14.83 -12.21
C GLU A 120 -0.43 14.32 -13.61
N SER A 121 -1.02 15.17 -14.42
CA SER A 121 -1.25 14.96 -15.85
C SER A 121 -0.95 16.25 -16.61
N ALA A 122 -0.98 16.19 -17.95
CA ALA A 122 -0.73 17.39 -18.79
C ALA A 122 -1.70 18.55 -18.51
N GLU A 123 -2.87 18.29 -17.96
CA GLU A 123 -3.93 19.28 -17.74
C GLU A 123 -4.27 19.52 -16.27
N PHE A 124 -3.91 18.58 -15.37
CA PHE A 124 -4.31 18.60 -13.98
C PHE A 124 -3.16 18.23 -13.05
N ASP A 125 -3.04 18.96 -11.97
CA ASP A 125 -2.19 18.68 -10.83
C ASP A 125 -3.09 18.67 -9.58
N GLU A 126 -3.39 17.49 -9.08
CA GLU A 126 -4.28 17.31 -7.93
C GLU A 126 -3.70 16.33 -6.92
N ASN A 127 -4.14 16.51 -5.70
CA ASN A 127 -3.78 15.61 -4.61
C ASN A 127 -5.02 15.27 -3.80
N GLY A 128 -5.00 14.10 -3.17
CA GLY A 128 -6.10 13.61 -2.38
C GLY A 128 -5.72 12.53 -1.39
N PHE A 129 -6.61 12.32 -0.44
CA PHE A 129 -6.50 11.19 0.49
C PHE A 129 -6.98 9.93 -0.20
N LEU A 130 -6.25 8.84 0.08
CA LEU A 130 -6.63 7.48 -0.30
C LEU A 130 -7.13 6.74 0.93
N TYR A 131 -8.16 5.91 0.73
CA TYR A 131 -8.65 5.00 1.75
C TYR A 131 -9.30 3.79 1.10
N GLY A 132 -9.15 2.62 1.70
CA GLY A 132 -9.68 1.41 1.11
C GLY A 132 -9.30 0.15 1.85
N GLY A 133 -9.22 -0.94 1.11
CA GLY A 133 -8.88 -2.25 1.64
C GLY A 133 -7.95 -3.03 0.73
N GLN A 134 -7.38 -4.06 1.31
CA GLN A 134 -6.55 -5.01 0.58
C GLN A 134 -6.72 -6.42 1.12
N GLY A 135 -6.38 -7.38 0.31
CA GLY A 135 -6.31 -8.79 0.71
C GLY A 135 -5.26 -9.50 -0.09
N GLY A 136 -4.61 -10.47 0.54
CA GLY A 136 -3.50 -11.14 -0.11
C GLY A 136 -2.95 -12.31 0.70
N VAL A 137 -1.77 -12.74 0.31
CA VAL A 137 -1.04 -13.82 0.95
C VAL A 137 0.44 -13.47 1.06
N VAL A 138 1.00 -13.68 2.24
CA VAL A 138 2.45 -13.67 2.48
C VAL A 138 2.96 -15.10 2.46
N LEU A 139 4.05 -15.32 1.76
CA LEU A 139 4.79 -16.57 1.70
C LEU A 139 6.15 -16.35 2.37
N ASP A 140 6.31 -16.80 3.61
CA ASP A 140 7.62 -16.81 4.27
C ASP A 140 8.45 -17.96 3.69
N LEU A 141 9.50 -17.61 2.96
CA LEU A 141 10.42 -18.56 2.33
C LEU A 141 11.51 -19.01 3.31
N THR A 142 11.93 -18.08 4.15
CA THR A 142 12.88 -18.27 5.25
C THR A 142 12.48 -17.36 6.41
N GLU A 143 13.20 -17.41 7.51
CA GLU A 143 13.00 -16.47 8.64
C GLU A 143 13.25 -15.01 8.22
N GLU A 144 14.12 -14.80 7.22
CA GLU A 144 14.54 -13.46 6.78
C GLU A 144 13.81 -12.97 5.50
N PHE A 145 13.30 -13.86 4.65
CA PHE A 145 12.75 -13.50 3.34
C PHE A 145 11.31 -13.94 3.17
N SER A 146 10.48 -13.03 2.68
CA SER A 146 9.10 -13.34 2.30
C SER A 146 8.70 -12.68 0.98
N LEU A 147 7.74 -13.34 0.31
CA LEU A 147 7.01 -12.80 -0.84
C LEU A 147 5.61 -12.40 -0.41
N ASP A 148 5.09 -11.35 -1.04
CA ASP A 148 3.71 -10.90 -0.86
C ASP A 148 3.02 -10.87 -2.21
N ALA A 149 1.79 -11.36 -2.27
CA ALA A 149 0.92 -11.20 -3.42
C ALA A 149 -0.44 -10.71 -2.94
N SER A 150 -0.89 -9.55 -3.43
CA SER A 150 -2.12 -8.91 -2.94
C SER A 150 -2.88 -8.14 -4.01
N TYR A 151 -4.15 -7.93 -3.72
CA TYR A 151 -5.00 -6.98 -4.42
C TYR A 151 -5.35 -5.85 -3.47
N ARG A 152 -5.12 -4.62 -3.92
CA ARG A 152 -5.41 -3.39 -3.18
C ARG A 152 -6.40 -2.55 -3.96
N TYR A 153 -7.44 -2.08 -3.27
CA TYR A 153 -8.41 -1.13 -3.79
C TYR A 153 -8.40 0.13 -2.94
N SER A 154 -8.29 1.29 -3.57
CA SER A 154 -8.21 2.58 -2.88
C SER A 154 -9.11 3.60 -3.56
N LEU A 155 -10.04 4.14 -2.82
CA LEU A 155 -10.85 5.30 -3.20
C LEU A 155 -10.05 6.57 -2.95
N SER A 156 -10.27 7.58 -3.76
CA SER A 156 -9.62 8.88 -3.61
C SER A 156 -10.64 9.96 -3.23
N SER A 157 -10.18 10.96 -2.48
CA SER A 157 -10.95 12.18 -2.20
C SER A 157 -10.66 13.32 -3.18
N ALA A 158 -9.78 13.11 -4.16
CA ALA A 158 -9.51 14.07 -5.22
C ALA A 158 -10.70 14.15 -6.20
N LEU A 159 -10.86 15.27 -6.88
CA LEU A 159 -11.99 15.49 -7.80
C LEU A 159 -11.80 14.77 -9.14
N VAL A 160 -10.54 14.65 -9.59
CA VAL A 160 -10.20 14.07 -10.92
C VAL A 160 -9.77 12.61 -10.80
N PHE A 161 -9.27 12.20 -9.65
CA PHE A 161 -8.83 10.84 -9.37
C PHE A 161 -9.86 10.13 -8.47
N ASP A 162 -10.61 9.19 -9.01
CA ASP A 162 -11.71 8.48 -8.33
C ASP A 162 -11.19 7.31 -7.49
N HIS A 163 -10.49 6.37 -8.13
CA HIS A 163 -9.93 5.22 -7.42
C HIS A 163 -8.74 4.59 -8.12
N SER A 164 -7.99 3.77 -7.40
CA SER A 164 -6.99 2.87 -7.96
C SER A 164 -7.19 1.43 -7.54
N GLN A 165 -6.80 0.53 -8.44
CA GLN A 165 -6.75 -0.91 -8.22
C GLN A 165 -5.32 -1.36 -8.50
N ASP A 166 -4.73 -2.10 -7.57
CA ASP A 166 -3.36 -2.55 -7.68
C ASP A 166 -3.30 -4.07 -7.44
N ILE A 167 -2.72 -4.82 -8.38
CA ILE A 167 -2.26 -6.19 -8.14
C ILE A 167 -0.78 -6.07 -7.80
N VAL A 168 -0.43 -6.37 -6.55
CA VAL A 168 0.88 -6.09 -5.98
C VAL A 168 1.65 -7.38 -5.76
N PHE A 169 2.93 -7.37 -6.13
CA PHE A 169 3.90 -8.41 -5.82
C PHE A 169 5.06 -7.77 -5.06
N GLY A 170 5.26 -8.19 -3.83
CA GLY A 170 6.26 -7.67 -2.92
C GLY A 170 7.34 -8.69 -2.58
N PHE A 171 8.53 -8.19 -2.31
CA PHE A 171 9.64 -8.94 -1.74
C PHE A 171 10.10 -8.23 -0.47
N ASN A 172 10.17 -8.95 0.65
CA ASN A 172 10.51 -8.40 1.96
C ASN A 172 11.74 -9.08 2.53
N TYR A 173 12.58 -8.28 3.17
CA TYR A 173 13.67 -8.71 4.04
C TYR A 173 13.32 -8.36 5.48
N LYS A 174 13.32 -9.37 6.36
CA LYS A 174 13.00 -9.28 7.78
C LYS A 174 14.28 -9.27 8.60
N TYR A 175 14.30 -8.46 9.67
CA TYR A 175 15.48 -8.28 10.54
C TYR A 175 15.13 -7.98 11.99
#